data_323ad4a73300a4c76c151e020082e140
#
_entry.id   323ad4a73300a4c76c151e020082e140
#
_cell.length_a   1.000
_cell.length_b   1.000
_cell.length_c   1.000
_cell.angle_alpha   90.00
_cell.angle_beta   90.00
_cell.angle_gamma   90.00
#
_symmetry.space_group_name_H-M   'P 1'
#
loop_
_entity.id
_entity.type
_entity.pdbx_description
1 polymer ?
#
loop_
_entity_poly.entity_id
_entity_poly.type
_entity_poly.pdbx_seq_one_letter_code
_entity_poly.pdbx_strand_id
1 'polypeptide(L)'
;MKKIIFLFLCPFLVFCQTSFDGVESLFENKQYGKAEVFLSEFINKNPDNLKAIELLGDAYGHQKKWDKAIDVYELLVKADDNNANYHYKYGGVLGMKALENKLKAIGFIGDIKYSFEKAAELDKNHIDTRWALVELYMELPSFVGGSMKKSMKYAQELENLSKVDGYLAKGYIYEYDDEPELAEKYYKMAITEGGSLTCYDKLTKLYESENKPKEAIKNIESANKKHQRNALHYQIGKVAAEYNVELHKGEKCLHIYIKNYSAEDGVPKAWAYYRLAQIQTHRKYKAQALKYINLAITELPSIKLFKKQKVEILAL
;
A
#
# COMPACT_ATOMS: atom_id res chain seq x y z
N MET A 1 55.22 29.52 48.18
CA MET A 1 53.84 29.73 47.66
C MET A 1 53.44 28.48 46.86
N LYS A 2 52.64 27.61 47.47
CA LYS A 2 52.13 26.39 46.80
C LYS A 2 50.83 26.75 46.12
N LYS A 3 50.75 26.60 44.77
CA LYS A 3 49.52 26.78 43.98
C LYS A 3 48.76 25.46 44.03
N ILE A 4 47.56 25.45 44.66
CA ILE A 4 46.59 24.35 44.66
C ILE A 4 45.80 24.48 43.38
N ILE A 5 45.90 23.49 42.47
CA ILE A 5 45.09 23.36 41.26
C ILE A 5 43.82 22.58 41.69
N PHE A 6 42.69 23.28 41.68
CA PHE A 6 41.36 22.64 41.82
C PHE A 6 40.96 21.99 40.48
N LEU A 7 41.03 20.67 40.43
CA LEU A 7 40.46 19.89 39.32
C LEU A 7 38.95 19.82 39.50
N PHE A 8 38.23 20.59 38.70
CA PHE A 8 36.75 20.46 38.57
C PHE A 8 36.47 19.15 37.83
N LEU A 9 36.11 18.10 38.56
CA LEU A 9 35.46 16.92 38.00
C LEU A 9 34.01 17.30 37.67
N CYS A 10 33.75 17.72 36.40
CA CYS A 10 32.43 17.72 35.84
C CYS A 10 31.97 16.25 35.69
N PRO A 11 30.86 15.83 36.30
CA PRO A 11 30.26 14.56 35.94
C PRO A 11 29.70 14.72 34.54
N PHE A 12 30.33 14.08 33.57
CA PHE A 12 29.71 13.84 32.26
C PHE A 12 28.46 12.99 32.52
N LEU A 13 27.29 13.64 32.59
CA LEU A 13 26.03 12.97 32.38
C LEU A 13 26.05 12.46 30.95
N VAL A 14 26.52 11.24 30.77
CA VAL A 14 26.27 10.48 29.57
C VAL A 14 24.76 10.29 29.53
N PHE A 15 24.07 11.18 28.83
CA PHE A 15 22.73 10.87 28.32
C PHE A 15 22.93 9.68 27.40
N CYS A 16 22.67 8.50 27.97
CA CYS A 16 22.47 7.30 27.18
C CYS A 16 21.22 7.56 26.32
N GLN A 17 21.44 8.14 25.15
CA GLN A 17 20.48 8.14 24.08
C GLN A 17 20.29 6.65 23.77
N THR A 18 19.27 6.04 24.37
CA THR A 18 18.87 4.67 24.06
C THR A 18 18.42 4.68 22.61
N SER A 19 19.35 4.28 21.76
CA SER A 19 19.23 4.25 20.32
C SER A 19 18.12 3.25 19.95
N PHE A 20 17.11 3.71 19.23
CA PHE A 20 16.10 2.86 18.61
C PHE A 20 16.61 2.19 17.33
N ASP A 21 17.91 2.30 17.01
CA ASP A 21 18.51 1.78 15.76
C ASP A 21 18.20 0.30 15.55
N GLY A 22 18.14 -0.49 16.63
CA GLY A 22 17.73 -1.90 16.57
C GLY A 22 16.25 -2.09 16.20
N VAL A 23 15.37 -1.18 16.60
CA VAL A 23 13.93 -1.26 16.31
C VAL A 23 13.65 -0.93 14.84
N GLU A 24 14.30 0.09 14.29
CA GLU A 24 14.17 0.46 12.87
C GLU A 24 14.54 -0.73 11.97
N SER A 25 15.67 -1.38 12.26
CA SER A 25 16.07 -2.58 11.53
C SER A 25 15.05 -3.73 11.65
N LEU A 26 14.39 -3.90 12.80
CA LEU A 26 13.33 -4.90 12.95
C LEU A 26 12.10 -4.56 12.08
N PHE A 27 11.74 -3.28 11.96
CA PHE A 27 10.65 -2.83 11.09
C PHE A 27 11.01 -3.01 9.61
N GLU A 28 12.21 -2.62 9.18
CA GLU A 28 12.71 -2.83 7.81
C GLU A 28 12.67 -4.30 7.40
N ASN A 29 13.07 -5.20 8.31
CA ASN A 29 13.05 -6.64 8.12
C ASN A 29 11.68 -7.29 8.40
N LYS A 30 10.63 -6.48 8.64
CA LYS A 30 9.26 -6.93 8.94
C LYS A 30 9.18 -7.89 10.15
N GLN A 31 10.11 -7.78 11.09
CA GLN A 31 10.18 -8.61 12.30
C GLN A 31 9.35 -7.99 13.44
N TYR A 32 8.10 -7.64 13.16
CA TYR A 32 7.22 -6.88 14.07
C TYR A 32 6.99 -7.56 15.41
N GLY A 33 6.96 -8.89 15.46
CA GLY A 33 6.86 -9.63 16.73
C GLY A 33 8.07 -9.44 17.64
N LYS A 34 9.29 -9.34 17.08
CA LYS A 34 10.48 -9.03 17.86
C LYS A 34 10.50 -7.57 18.30
N ALA A 35 10.05 -6.66 17.43
CA ALA A 35 9.89 -5.25 17.77
C ALA A 35 8.92 -5.08 18.96
N GLU A 36 7.78 -5.78 18.95
CA GLU A 36 6.81 -5.79 20.07
C GLU A 36 7.47 -6.19 21.38
N VAL A 37 8.21 -7.30 21.41
CA VAL A 37 8.89 -7.77 22.65
C VAL A 37 9.87 -6.72 23.14
N PHE A 38 10.76 -6.24 22.27
CA PHE A 38 11.77 -5.24 22.61
C PHE A 38 11.13 -3.95 23.16
N LEU A 39 10.11 -3.42 22.45
CA LEU A 39 9.44 -2.18 22.83
C LEU A 39 8.68 -2.33 24.15
N SER A 40 8.02 -3.48 24.38
CA SER A 40 7.33 -3.75 25.64
C SER A 40 8.30 -3.76 26.83
N GLU A 41 9.46 -4.41 26.70
CA GLU A 41 10.50 -4.41 27.74
C GLU A 41 11.09 -3.01 27.98
N PHE A 42 11.27 -2.25 26.91
CA PHE A 42 11.78 -0.88 26.97
C PHE A 42 10.79 0.06 27.69
N ILE A 43 9.51 0.00 27.36
CA ILE A 43 8.45 0.83 27.93
C ILE A 43 8.25 0.49 29.41
N ASN A 44 8.39 -0.76 29.83
CA ASN A 44 8.35 -1.13 31.25
C ASN A 44 9.41 -0.39 32.10
N LYS A 45 10.54 -0.02 31.50
CA LYS A 45 11.62 0.73 32.14
C LYS A 45 11.49 2.25 31.93
N ASN A 46 10.79 2.65 30.88
CA ASN A 46 10.64 4.04 30.44
C ASN A 46 9.17 4.32 30.06
N PRO A 47 8.24 4.30 31.02
CA PRO A 47 6.80 4.33 30.73
C PRO A 47 6.31 5.64 30.06
N ASP A 48 7.04 6.73 30.22
CA ASP A 48 6.69 8.03 29.65
C ASP A 48 7.30 8.28 28.27
N ASN A 49 7.96 7.26 27.68
CA ASN A 49 8.56 7.42 26.35
C ASN A 49 7.51 7.25 25.26
N LEU A 50 6.85 8.36 24.89
CA LEU A 50 5.78 8.39 23.89
C LEU A 50 6.23 7.86 22.52
N LYS A 51 7.51 8.02 22.15
CA LYS A 51 8.04 7.48 20.89
C LYS A 51 8.10 5.95 20.89
N ALA A 52 8.51 5.35 21.99
CA ALA A 52 8.51 3.89 22.14
C ALA A 52 7.08 3.33 22.11
N ILE A 53 6.16 4.03 22.78
CA ILE A 53 4.73 3.68 22.81
C ILE A 53 4.14 3.77 21.40
N GLU A 54 4.47 4.81 20.62
CA GLU A 54 4.05 4.96 19.22
C GLU A 54 4.53 3.78 18.37
N LEU A 55 5.82 3.45 18.44
CA LEU A 55 6.39 2.32 17.70
C LEU A 55 5.78 0.98 18.11
N LEU A 56 5.40 0.80 19.38
CA LEU A 56 4.67 -0.39 19.82
C LEU A 56 3.28 -0.47 19.18
N GLY A 57 2.57 0.65 19.08
CA GLY A 57 1.31 0.76 18.34
C GLY A 57 1.48 0.37 16.87
N ASP A 58 2.53 0.88 16.21
CA ASP A 58 2.88 0.51 14.82
C ASP A 58 3.17 -1.00 14.70
N ALA A 59 3.93 -1.57 15.64
CA ALA A 59 4.22 -3.01 15.65
C ALA A 59 2.94 -3.85 15.81
N TYR A 60 1.98 -3.42 16.65
CA TYR A 60 0.68 -4.06 16.76
C TYR A 60 -0.14 -3.93 15.47
N GLY A 61 -0.18 -2.75 14.86
CA GLY A 61 -0.88 -2.50 13.59
C GLY A 61 -0.39 -3.42 12.48
N HIS A 62 0.92 -3.53 12.28
CA HIS A 62 1.52 -4.43 11.29
C HIS A 62 1.22 -5.91 11.54
N GLN A 63 1.00 -6.31 12.79
CA GLN A 63 0.59 -7.66 13.17
C GLN A 63 -0.94 -7.85 13.15
N LYS A 64 -1.70 -6.82 12.77
CA LYS A 64 -3.18 -6.80 12.83
C LYS A 64 -3.76 -7.07 14.23
N LYS A 65 -2.99 -6.72 15.27
CA LYS A 65 -3.44 -6.78 16.66
C LYS A 65 -4.20 -5.48 17.00
N TRP A 66 -5.34 -5.27 16.30
CA TRP A 66 -6.02 -3.97 16.26
C TRP A 66 -6.45 -3.47 17.64
N ASP A 67 -6.99 -4.35 18.52
CA ASP A 67 -7.41 -3.94 19.85
C ASP A 67 -6.25 -3.37 20.67
N LYS A 68 -5.08 -4.04 20.64
CA LYS A 68 -3.87 -3.53 21.31
C LYS A 68 -3.37 -2.23 20.70
N ALA A 69 -3.43 -2.10 19.36
CA ALA A 69 -3.06 -0.86 18.69
C ALA A 69 -3.98 0.29 19.05
N ILE A 70 -5.30 0.04 19.16
CA ILE A 70 -6.30 1.01 19.61
C ILE A 70 -5.97 1.50 21.01
N ASP A 71 -5.75 0.58 21.98
CA ASP A 71 -5.42 0.94 23.37
C ASP A 71 -4.18 1.84 23.44
N VAL A 72 -3.15 1.51 22.65
CA VAL A 72 -1.89 2.28 22.62
C VAL A 72 -2.09 3.66 22.01
N TYR A 73 -2.78 3.79 20.87
CA TYR A 73 -2.99 5.10 20.26
C TYR A 73 -4.00 5.96 21.01
N GLU A 74 -4.98 5.37 21.68
CA GLU A 74 -5.86 6.09 22.59
C GLU A 74 -5.08 6.72 23.76
N LEU A 75 -4.10 5.98 24.32
CA LEU A 75 -3.21 6.49 25.35
C LEU A 75 -2.37 7.66 24.82
N LEU A 76 -1.82 7.55 23.59
CA LEU A 76 -1.03 8.62 22.99
C LEU A 76 -1.85 9.89 22.73
N VAL A 77 -3.08 9.75 22.22
CA VAL A 77 -3.99 10.89 22.04
C VAL A 77 -4.32 11.54 23.38
N LYS A 78 -4.54 10.74 24.45
CA LYS A 78 -4.78 11.30 25.81
C LYS A 78 -3.54 11.99 26.37
N ALA A 79 -2.33 11.53 26.04
CA ALA A 79 -1.07 12.13 26.49
C ALA A 79 -0.76 13.45 25.76
N ASP A 80 -1.09 13.54 24.48
CA ASP A 80 -0.89 14.74 23.65
C ASP A 80 -2.01 14.87 22.60
N ASP A 81 -3.10 15.52 22.96
CA ASP A 81 -4.28 15.78 22.10
C ASP A 81 -4.01 16.77 20.95
N ASN A 82 -2.83 17.41 20.95
CA ASN A 82 -2.43 18.33 19.89
C ASN A 82 -1.49 17.68 18.86
N ASN A 83 -1.26 16.40 18.94
CA ASN A 83 -0.42 15.68 18.00
C ASN A 83 -1.24 15.10 16.84
N ALA A 84 -1.14 15.72 15.66
CA ALA A 84 -1.87 15.30 14.46
C ALA A 84 -1.61 13.84 14.08
N ASN A 85 -0.35 13.37 14.22
CA ASN A 85 0.02 12.00 13.85
C ASN A 85 -0.62 10.95 14.79
N TYR A 86 -0.80 11.27 16.07
CA TYR A 86 -1.47 10.36 17.00
C TYR A 86 -2.95 10.21 16.66
N HIS A 87 -3.64 11.31 16.36
CA HIS A 87 -5.01 11.27 15.87
C HIS A 87 -5.13 10.51 14.54
N TYR A 88 -4.23 10.76 13.58
CA TYR A 88 -4.20 10.03 12.31
C TYR A 88 -4.06 8.52 12.51
N LYS A 89 -3.09 8.09 13.31
CA LYS A 89 -2.85 6.67 13.60
C LYS A 89 -4.01 6.04 14.36
N TYR A 90 -4.59 6.75 15.33
CA TYR A 90 -5.75 6.28 16.08
C TYR A 90 -6.96 6.07 15.16
N GLY A 91 -7.30 7.06 14.33
CA GLY A 91 -8.35 6.92 13.32
C GLY A 91 -8.08 5.76 12.35
N GLY A 92 -6.82 5.57 11.95
CA GLY A 92 -6.39 4.50 11.06
C GLY A 92 -6.63 3.11 11.65
N VAL A 93 -6.22 2.86 12.89
CA VAL A 93 -6.42 1.53 13.52
C VAL A 93 -7.89 1.26 13.82
N LEU A 94 -8.69 2.27 14.18
CA LEU A 94 -10.14 2.14 14.30
C LEU A 94 -10.77 1.77 12.96
N GLY A 95 -10.35 2.41 11.87
CA GLY A 95 -10.78 2.08 10.50
C GLY A 95 -10.47 0.63 10.13
N MET A 96 -9.24 0.17 10.39
CA MET A 96 -8.85 -1.21 10.13
C MET A 96 -9.65 -2.21 10.98
N LYS A 97 -9.96 -1.89 12.23
CA LYS A 97 -10.83 -2.70 13.09
C LYS A 97 -12.26 -2.75 12.57
N ALA A 98 -12.78 -1.64 12.08
CA ALA A 98 -14.11 -1.56 11.48
C ALA A 98 -14.22 -2.45 10.23
N LEU A 99 -13.17 -2.54 9.40
CA LEU A 99 -13.14 -3.39 8.22
C LEU A 99 -13.18 -4.89 8.55
N GLU A 100 -12.66 -5.32 9.72
CA GLU A 100 -12.73 -6.73 10.14
C GLU A 100 -14.18 -7.17 10.42
N ASN A 101 -15.02 -6.27 10.90
CA ASN A 101 -16.39 -6.61 11.27
C ASN A 101 -17.35 -5.48 10.90
N LYS A 102 -17.92 -5.57 9.70
CA LYS A 102 -18.84 -4.57 9.15
C LYS A 102 -20.06 -4.30 10.05
N LEU A 103 -20.52 -5.28 10.83
CA LEU A 103 -21.67 -5.09 11.75
C LEU A 103 -21.29 -4.20 12.93
N LYS A 104 -20.06 -4.27 13.40
CA LYS A 104 -19.54 -3.43 14.48
C LYS A 104 -18.96 -2.11 13.97
N ALA A 105 -18.72 -1.98 12.67
CA ALA A 105 -18.11 -0.81 12.05
C ALA A 105 -18.83 0.50 12.41
N ILE A 106 -20.17 0.48 12.48
CA ILE A 106 -20.99 1.65 12.76
C ILE A 106 -20.57 2.31 14.10
N GLY A 107 -20.21 1.51 15.11
CA GLY A 107 -19.79 2.02 16.41
C GLY A 107 -18.47 2.81 16.38
N PHE A 108 -17.63 2.60 15.37
CA PHE A 108 -16.34 3.28 15.26
C PHE A 108 -16.36 4.52 14.35
N ILE A 109 -17.40 4.69 13.51
CA ILE A 109 -17.43 5.73 12.47
C ILE A 109 -17.29 7.14 13.07
N GLY A 110 -17.93 7.39 14.21
CA GLY A 110 -17.84 8.69 14.91
C GLY A 110 -16.40 9.03 15.28
N ASP A 111 -15.73 8.09 15.94
CA ASP A 111 -14.36 8.28 16.43
C ASP A 111 -13.33 8.32 15.27
N ILE A 112 -13.53 7.52 14.22
CA ILE A 112 -12.70 7.57 13.01
C ILE A 112 -12.77 8.96 12.37
N LYS A 113 -13.99 9.49 12.17
CA LYS A 113 -14.19 10.81 11.57
C LYS A 113 -13.56 11.89 12.43
N TYR A 114 -13.86 11.89 13.74
CA TYR A 114 -13.29 12.85 14.68
C TYR A 114 -11.78 12.86 14.63
N SER A 115 -11.16 11.67 14.69
CA SER A 115 -9.71 11.54 14.72
C SER A 115 -9.06 12.08 13.45
N PHE A 116 -9.55 11.72 12.27
CA PHE A 116 -8.99 12.22 11.01
C PHE A 116 -9.27 13.72 10.80
N GLU A 117 -10.48 14.22 11.13
CA GLU A 117 -10.79 15.64 11.03
C GLU A 117 -9.92 16.46 11.99
N LYS A 118 -9.70 15.97 13.21
CA LYS A 118 -8.82 16.62 14.22
C LYS A 118 -7.36 16.62 13.72
N ALA A 119 -6.86 15.51 13.20
CA ALA A 119 -5.52 15.46 12.63
C ALA A 119 -5.35 16.46 11.46
N ALA A 120 -6.35 16.60 10.59
CA ALA A 120 -6.31 17.55 9.48
C ALA A 120 -6.41 19.01 9.96
N GLU A 121 -7.06 19.28 11.09
CA GLU A 121 -7.12 20.60 11.73
C GLU A 121 -5.77 20.98 12.34
N LEU A 122 -5.15 20.05 13.08
CA LEU A 122 -3.88 20.25 13.79
C LEU A 122 -2.71 20.43 12.83
N ASP A 123 -2.64 19.63 11.75
CA ASP A 123 -1.60 19.76 10.72
C ASP A 123 -2.21 19.96 9.34
N LYS A 124 -2.11 21.21 8.85
CA LYS A 124 -2.59 21.58 7.51
C LYS A 124 -1.80 20.94 6.37
N ASN A 125 -0.62 20.43 6.64
CA ASN A 125 0.27 19.82 5.64
C ASN A 125 0.28 18.28 5.69
N HIS A 126 -0.48 17.65 6.58
CA HIS A 126 -0.51 16.20 6.73
C HIS A 126 -1.22 15.52 5.54
N ILE A 127 -0.46 15.07 4.55
CA ILE A 127 -0.97 14.47 3.30
C ILE A 127 -1.79 13.21 3.57
N ASP A 128 -1.25 12.29 4.38
CA ASP A 128 -1.89 10.99 4.64
C ASP A 128 -3.26 11.12 5.31
N THR A 129 -3.43 12.11 6.18
CA THR A 129 -4.74 12.40 6.80
C THR A 129 -5.77 12.84 5.76
N ARG A 130 -5.35 13.65 4.79
CA ARG A 130 -6.26 14.09 3.73
C ARG A 130 -6.66 12.95 2.81
N TRP A 131 -5.72 12.06 2.50
CA TRP A 131 -6.02 10.83 1.80
C TRP A 131 -7.02 9.96 2.56
N ALA A 132 -6.79 9.74 3.87
CA ALA A 132 -7.72 8.99 4.71
C ALA A 132 -9.12 9.60 4.73
N LEU A 133 -9.24 10.93 4.74
CA LEU A 133 -10.53 11.63 4.68
C LEU A 133 -11.17 11.54 3.30
N VAL A 134 -10.41 11.57 2.21
CA VAL A 134 -10.92 11.34 0.86
C VAL A 134 -11.56 9.96 0.77
N GLU A 135 -10.83 8.93 1.17
CA GLU A 135 -11.32 7.54 1.13
C GLU A 135 -12.51 7.34 2.08
N LEU A 136 -12.39 7.80 3.32
CA LEU A 136 -13.47 7.68 4.32
C LEU A 136 -14.79 8.25 3.82
N TYR A 137 -14.78 9.48 3.29
CA TYR A 137 -16.01 10.12 2.83
C TYR A 137 -16.60 9.52 1.56
N MET A 138 -15.81 8.82 0.75
CA MET A 138 -16.32 8.06 -0.40
C MET A 138 -16.86 6.69 0.01
N GLU A 139 -16.18 5.98 0.90
CA GLU A 139 -16.58 4.61 1.30
C GLU A 139 -17.77 4.56 2.25
N LEU A 140 -17.99 5.60 3.04
CA LEU A 140 -19.12 5.66 3.96
C LEU A 140 -20.43 5.87 3.20
N PRO A 141 -21.48 5.09 3.50
CA PRO A 141 -22.84 5.41 3.07
C PRO A 141 -23.27 6.82 3.52
N SER A 142 -24.09 7.49 2.71
CA SER A 142 -24.52 8.87 2.99
C SER A 142 -25.24 9.03 4.34
N PHE A 143 -26.04 8.04 4.78
CA PHE A 143 -26.78 8.06 6.04
C PHE A 143 -25.87 7.98 7.28
N VAL A 144 -24.62 7.54 7.17
CA VAL A 144 -23.60 7.58 8.23
C VAL A 144 -22.55 8.68 8.02
N GLY A 145 -22.80 9.56 7.05
CA GLY A 145 -22.03 10.77 6.82
C GLY A 145 -21.03 10.71 5.68
N GLY A 146 -21.17 9.74 4.78
CA GLY A 146 -20.47 9.72 3.49
C GLY A 146 -20.84 10.96 2.65
N SER A 147 -19.88 11.50 1.88
CA SER A 147 -20.10 12.73 1.14
C SER A 147 -19.01 12.96 0.10
N MET A 148 -19.35 12.79 -1.16
CA MET A 148 -18.46 13.15 -2.28
C MET A 148 -17.99 14.61 -2.18
N LYS A 149 -18.89 15.54 -1.78
CA LYS A 149 -18.53 16.95 -1.60
C LYS A 149 -17.41 17.16 -0.58
N LYS A 150 -17.46 16.45 0.56
CA LYS A 150 -16.39 16.50 1.57
C LYS A 150 -15.11 15.84 1.07
N SER A 151 -15.22 14.69 0.41
CA SER A 151 -14.08 14.02 -0.22
C SER A 151 -13.38 14.93 -1.23
N MET A 152 -14.13 15.59 -2.11
CA MET A 152 -13.59 16.53 -3.09
C MET A 152 -12.91 17.75 -2.44
N LYS A 153 -13.42 18.23 -1.28
CA LYS A 153 -12.76 19.29 -0.51
C LYS A 153 -11.34 18.86 -0.09
N TYR A 154 -11.20 17.65 0.47
CA TYR A 154 -9.89 17.15 0.90
C TYR A 154 -8.97 16.81 -0.29
N ALA A 155 -9.52 16.35 -1.40
CA ALA A 155 -8.76 16.18 -2.65
C ALA A 155 -8.25 17.52 -3.19
N GLN A 156 -8.99 18.63 -3.03
CA GLN A 156 -8.51 19.95 -3.38
C GLN A 156 -7.43 20.46 -2.41
N GLU A 157 -7.55 20.16 -1.11
CA GLU A 157 -6.48 20.45 -0.15
C GLU A 157 -5.20 19.68 -0.50
N LEU A 158 -5.31 18.39 -0.89
CA LEU A 158 -4.19 17.60 -1.40
C LEU A 158 -3.55 18.23 -2.62
N GLU A 159 -4.34 18.70 -3.60
CA GLU A 159 -3.80 19.33 -4.80
C GLU A 159 -2.98 20.58 -4.49
N ASN A 160 -3.37 21.33 -3.46
CA ASN A 160 -2.61 22.51 -3.00
C ASN A 160 -1.28 22.12 -2.35
N LEU A 161 -1.19 20.95 -1.72
CA LEU A 161 0.02 20.42 -1.08
C LEU A 161 0.91 19.66 -2.07
N SER A 162 0.28 18.83 -2.88
CA SER A 162 0.91 17.98 -3.89
C SER A 162 -0.07 17.81 -5.05
N LYS A 163 0.25 18.37 -6.20
CA LYS A 163 -0.59 18.24 -7.39
C LYS A 163 -0.83 16.78 -7.77
N VAL A 164 0.20 15.95 -7.64
CA VAL A 164 0.11 14.51 -7.94
C VAL A 164 -0.92 13.84 -7.05
N ASP A 165 -0.84 14.07 -5.73
CA ASP A 165 -1.78 13.48 -4.78
C ASP A 165 -3.20 14.00 -5.00
N GLY A 166 -3.36 15.31 -5.26
CA GLY A 166 -4.66 15.89 -5.57
C GLY A 166 -5.29 15.31 -6.84
N TYR A 167 -4.50 15.11 -7.89
CA TYR A 167 -5.00 14.48 -9.11
C TYR A 167 -5.34 13.00 -8.90
N LEU A 168 -4.49 12.25 -8.17
CA LEU A 168 -4.79 10.86 -7.82
C LEU A 168 -6.07 10.75 -6.99
N ALA A 169 -6.26 11.65 -6.01
CA ALA A 169 -7.44 11.68 -5.16
C ALA A 169 -8.72 12.01 -5.96
N LYS A 170 -8.66 13.00 -6.85
CA LYS A 170 -9.79 13.32 -7.74
C LYS A 170 -10.11 12.18 -8.70
N GLY A 171 -9.06 11.53 -9.24
CA GLY A 171 -9.23 10.33 -10.06
C GLY A 171 -9.95 9.22 -9.29
N TYR A 172 -9.53 8.95 -8.05
CA TYR A 172 -10.19 7.98 -7.18
C TYR A 172 -11.66 8.33 -6.90
N ILE A 173 -11.97 9.60 -6.60
CA ILE A 173 -13.34 10.04 -6.35
C ILE A 173 -14.24 9.78 -7.57
N TYR A 174 -13.79 10.15 -8.77
CA TYR A 174 -14.56 9.94 -9.99
C TYR A 174 -14.64 8.46 -10.40
N GLU A 175 -13.58 7.67 -10.16
CA GLU A 175 -13.65 6.21 -10.34
C GLU A 175 -14.70 5.58 -9.43
N TYR A 176 -14.78 6.02 -8.17
CA TYR A 176 -15.76 5.53 -7.20
C TYR A 176 -17.19 5.97 -7.52
N ASP A 177 -17.36 7.14 -8.15
CA ASP A 177 -18.67 7.70 -8.55
C ASP A 177 -19.14 7.22 -9.95
N ASP A 178 -18.46 6.21 -10.51
CA ASP A 178 -18.76 5.62 -11.84
C ASP A 178 -18.66 6.63 -13.01
N GLU A 179 -17.68 7.55 -12.91
CA GLU A 179 -17.37 8.57 -13.93
C GLU A 179 -15.95 8.32 -14.53
N PRO A 180 -15.78 7.22 -15.29
CA PRO A 180 -14.46 6.74 -15.71
C PRO A 180 -13.70 7.70 -16.62
N GLU A 181 -14.39 8.55 -17.42
CA GLU A 181 -13.74 9.53 -18.28
C GLU A 181 -13.09 10.65 -17.47
N LEU A 182 -13.71 11.07 -16.36
CA LEU A 182 -13.13 12.04 -15.44
C LEU A 182 -11.99 11.42 -14.63
N ALA A 183 -12.16 10.18 -14.17
CA ALA A 183 -11.10 9.43 -13.50
C ALA A 183 -9.86 9.30 -14.39
N GLU A 184 -10.04 8.89 -15.65
CA GLU A 184 -8.97 8.78 -16.65
C GLU A 184 -8.24 10.13 -16.85
N LYS A 185 -9.00 11.21 -16.97
CA LYS A 185 -8.44 12.56 -17.11
C LYS A 185 -7.50 12.90 -15.95
N TYR A 186 -7.96 12.72 -14.71
CA TYR A 186 -7.17 13.08 -13.54
C TYR A 186 -5.96 12.15 -13.33
N TYR A 187 -6.10 10.86 -13.59
CA TYR A 187 -4.94 9.94 -13.55
C TYR A 187 -3.90 10.28 -14.61
N LYS A 188 -4.30 10.70 -15.81
CA LYS A 188 -3.37 11.21 -16.83
C LYS A 188 -2.69 12.51 -16.38
N MET A 189 -3.40 13.41 -15.69
CA MET A 189 -2.78 14.61 -15.12
C MET A 189 -1.73 14.24 -14.05
N ALA A 190 -2.01 13.25 -13.18
CA ALA A 190 -1.05 12.74 -12.22
C ALA A 190 0.20 12.13 -12.88
N ILE A 191 0.01 11.41 -14.00
CA ILE A 191 1.13 10.85 -14.79
C ILE A 191 1.97 11.98 -15.39
N THR A 192 1.35 13.03 -15.90
CA THR A 192 2.06 14.16 -16.51
C THR A 192 2.85 14.96 -15.49
N GLU A 193 2.28 15.20 -14.30
CA GLU A 193 2.92 15.98 -13.23
C GLU A 193 4.07 15.21 -12.56
N GLY A 194 3.83 13.97 -12.16
CA GLY A 194 4.80 13.16 -11.40
C GLY A 194 5.25 11.91 -12.13
N GLY A 195 4.29 11.16 -12.67
CA GLY A 195 4.53 9.95 -13.44
C GLY A 195 5.25 8.86 -12.68
N SER A 196 4.96 8.70 -11.40
CA SER A 196 5.42 7.56 -10.60
C SER A 196 4.74 6.26 -11.07
N LEU A 197 5.30 5.10 -10.68
CA LEU A 197 4.65 3.82 -10.96
C LEU A 197 3.22 3.75 -10.41
N THR A 198 2.96 4.38 -9.27
CA THR A 198 1.60 4.46 -8.68
C THR A 198 0.63 5.18 -9.61
N CYS A 199 1.05 6.29 -10.26
CA CYS A 199 0.17 7.00 -11.20
C CYS A 199 -0.23 6.11 -12.39
N TYR A 200 0.75 5.38 -12.96
CA TYR A 200 0.48 4.45 -14.06
C TYR A 200 -0.38 3.26 -13.60
N ASP A 201 -0.13 2.73 -12.39
CA ASP A 201 -0.89 1.60 -11.84
C ASP A 201 -2.38 1.95 -11.67
N LYS A 202 -2.69 3.14 -11.14
CA LYS A 202 -4.07 3.61 -11.00
C LYS A 202 -4.79 3.68 -12.35
N LEU A 203 -4.17 4.29 -13.37
CA LEU A 203 -4.75 4.35 -14.71
C LEU A 203 -4.86 2.97 -15.37
N THR A 204 -3.89 2.07 -15.15
CA THR A 204 -3.96 0.70 -15.66
C THR A 204 -5.16 -0.03 -15.06
N LYS A 205 -5.37 0.06 -13.74
CA LYS A 205 -6.50 -0.57 -13.05
C LYS A 205 -7.85 -0.03 -13.54
N LEU A 206 -7.95 1.27 -13.75
CA LEU A 206 -9.15 1.87 -14.35
C LEU A 206 -9.42 1.29 -15.74
N TYR A 207 -8.41 1.15 -16.60
CA TYR A 207 -8.60 0.53 -17.91
C TYR A 207 -8.96 -0.96 -17.83
N GLU A 208 -8.40 -1.69 -16.86
CA GLU A 208 -8.79 -3.10 -16.62
C GLU A 208 -10.25 -3.21 -16.15
N SER A 209 -10.71 -2.36 -15.22
CA SER A 209 -12.10 -2.35 -14.73
C SER A 209 -13.10 -1.96 -15.84
N GLU A 210 -12.70 -1.02 -16.70
CA GLU A 210 -13.49 -0.60 -17.87
C GLU A 210 -13.42 -1.57 -19.07
N ASN A 211 -12.78 -2.75 -18.89
CA ASN A 211 -12.57 -3.71 -19.98
C ASN A 211 -11.89 -3.11 -21.22
N LYS A 212 -10.91 -2.21 -20.97
CA LYS A 212 -10.07 -1.55 -21.99
C LYS A 212 -8.63 -2.10 -21.97
N PRO A 213 -8.41 -3.40 -22.21
CA PRO A 213 -7.10 -4.02 -22.00
C PRO A 213 -6.00 -3.54 -22.95
N LYS A 214 -6.36 -3.06 -24.13
CA LYS A 214 -5.36 -2.50 -25.06
C LYS A 214 -4.81 -1.16 -24.55
N GLU A 215 -5.66 -0.34 -23.97
CA GLU A 215 -5.32 0.92 -23.31
C GLU A 215 -4.45 0.65 -22.07
N ALA A 216 -4.82 -0.36 -21.28
CA ALA A 216 -4.02 -0.80 -20.13
C ALA A 216 -2.59 -1.20 -20.57
N ILE A 217 -2.45 -2.02 -21.61
CA ILE A 217 -1.14 -2.42 -22.15
C ILE A 217 -0.33 -1.19 -22.61
N LYS A 218 -0.94 -0.25 -23.36
CA LYS A 218 -0.26 0.98 -23.80
C LYS A 218 0.23 1.82 -22.63
N ASN A 219 -0.58 1.92 -21.58
CA ASN A 219 -0.21 2.66 -20.37
C ASN A 219 0.98 1.99 -19.65
N ILE A 220 0.97 0.64 -19.52
CA ILE A 220 2.10 -0.11 -18.93
C ILE A 220 3.36 0.01 -19.80
N GLU A 221 3.24 0.01 -21.12
CA GLU A 221 4.37 0.25 -22.04
C GLU A 221 4.98 1.65 -21.81
N SER A 222 4.13 2.67 -21.60
CA SER A 222 4.58 4.03 -21.29
C SER A 222 5.31 4.09 -19.95
N ALA A 223 4.78 3.39 -18.93
CA ALA A 223 5.45 3.22 -17.64
C ALA A 223 6.82 2.52 -17.82
N ASN A 224 6.88 1.45 -18.62
CA ASN A 224 8.11 0.70 -18.86
C ASN A 224 9.17 1.53 -19.60
N LYS A 225 8.76 2.36 -20.54
CA LYS A 225 9.66 3.28 -21.24
C LYS A 225 10.31 4.27 -20.27
N LYS A 226 9.55 4.74 -19.27
CA LYS A 226 10.02 5.73 -18.27
C LYS A 226 10.86 5.08 -17.16
N HIS A 227 10.39 3.95 -16.61
CA HIS A 227 10.94 3.36 -15.38
C HIS A 227 11.83 2.14 -15.59
N GLN A 228 11.79 1.51 -16.75
CA GLN A 228 12.62 0.35 -17.16
C GLN A 228 12.62 -0.80 -16.13
N ARG A 229 11.44 -1.09 -15.52
CA ARG A 229 11.30 -2.13 -14.50
C ARG A 229 10.88 -3.46 -15.13
N ASN A 230 11.61 -4.54 -14.84
CA ASN A 230 11.31 -5.87 -15.37
C ASN A 230 9.88 -6.34 -15.01
N ALA A 231 9.38 -6.00 -13.81
CA ALA A 231 8.02 -6.31 -13.38
C ALA A 231 6.93 -5.80 -14.33
N LEU A 232 7.16 -4.71 -15.08
CA LEU A 232 6.20 -4.17 -16.06
C LEU A 232 6.03 -5.10 -17.27
N HIS A 233 7.05 -5.85 -17.64
CA HIS A 233 6.92 -6.90 -18.67
C HIS A 233 5.97 -8.01 -18.20
N TYR A 234 6.00 -8.38 -16.92
CA TYR A 234 5.02 -9.32 -16.37
C TYR A 234 3.61 -8.75 -16.44
N GLN A 235 3.41 -7.47 -16.10
CA GLN A 235 2.09 -6.84 -16.14
C GLN A 235 1.51 -6.83 -17.57
N ILE A 236 2.31 -6.48 -18.58
CA ILE A 236 1.87 -6.56 -19.99
C ILE A 236 1.42 -8.00 -20.34
N GLY A 237 2.24 -8.98 -19.97
CA GLY A 237 1.93 -10.38 -20.21
C GLY A 237 0.68 -10.87 -19.47
N LYS A 238 0.47 -10.40 -18.24
CA LYS A 238 -0.72 -10.68 -17.43
C LYS A 238 -1.98 -10.17 -18.14
N VAL A 239 -2.02 -8.88 -18.48
CA VAL A 239 -3.18 -8.30 -19.18
C VAL A 239 -3.46 -8.99 -20.51
N ALA A 240 -2.43 -9.24 -21.30
CA ALA A 240 -2.57 -9.94 -22.57
C ALA A 240 -3.18 -11.34 -22.42
N ALA A 241 -2.74 -12.09 -21.40
CA ALA A 241 -3.22 -13.44 -21.12
C ALA A 241 -4.64 -13.46 -20.55
N GLU A 242 -4.96 -12.56 -19.62
CA GLU A 242 -6.27 -12.51 -18.99
C GLU A 242 -7.39 -12.09 -19.94
N TYR A 243 -7.12 -11.10 -20.79
CA TYR A 243 -8.12 -10.53 -21.70
C TYR A 243 -8.05 -11.09 -23.13
N ASN A 244 -7.16 -12.05 -23.42
CA ASN A 244 -6.99 -12.62 -24.75
C ASN A 244 -6.71 -11.56 -25.84
N VAL A 245 -5.85 -10.59 -25.55
CA VAL A 245 -5.47 -9.50 -26.45
C VAL A 245 -3.96 -9.40 -26.59
N GLU A 246 -3.46 -8.90 -27.73
CA GLU A 246 -2.03 -8.64 -27.94
C GLU A 246 -1.12 -9.85 -27.55
N LEU A 247 -1.61 -11.10 -27.77
CA LEU A 247 -0.99 -12.34 -27.27
C LEU A 247 0.48 -12.48 -27.66
N HIS A 248 0.87 -12.00 -28.84
CA HIS A 248 2.28 -12.06 -29.27
C HIS A 248 3.17 -11.14 -28.43
N LYS A 249 2.68 -9.91 -28.16
CA LYS A 249 3.36 -8.95 -27.29
C LYS A 249 3.46 -9.47 -25.85
N GLY A 250 2.34 -10.01 -25.33
CA GLY A 250 2.29 -10.59 -24.00
C GLY A 250 3.30 -11.72 -23.81
N GLU A 251 3.35 -12.67 -24.78
CA GLU A 251 4.31 -13.77 -24.75
C GLU A 251 5.75 -13.27 -24.75
N LYS A 252 6.09 -12.34 -25.66
CA LYS A 252 7.43 -11.72 -25.73
C LYS A 252 7.81 -11.08 -24.39
N CYS A 253 6.90 -10.31 -23.79
CA CYS A 253 7.14 -9.65 -22.52
C CYS A 253 7.34 -10.65 -21.37
N LEU A 254 6.55 -11.74 -21.31
CA LEU A 254 6.73 -12.79 -20.30
C LEU A 254 8.08 -13.50 -20.44
N HIS A 255 8.55 -13.72 -21.65
CA HIS A 255 9.90 -14.27 -21.88
C HIS A 255 11.00 -13.31 -21.41
N ILE A 256 10.86 -12.00 -21.66
CA ILE A 256 11.79 -10.98 -21.15
C ILE A 256 11.79 -11.01 -19.63
N TYR A 257 10.60 -11.03 -19.02
CA TYR A 257 10.44 -11.10 -17.56
C TYR A 257 11.17 -12.30 -16.96
N ILE A 258 10.93 -13.49 -17.50
CA ILE A 258 11.54 -14.73 -17.01
C ILE A 258 13.07 -14.71 -17.15
N LYS A 259 13.58 -14.20 -18.28
CA LYS A 259 15.01 -14.08 -18.55
C LYS A 259 15.73 -13.16 -17.55
N ASN A 260 15.09 -12.05 -17.20
CA ASN A 260 15.69 -11.00 -16.37
C ASN A 260 15.19 -11.05 -14.91
N TYR A 261 14.53 -12.13 -14.52
CA TYR A 261 13.90 -12.26 -13.21
C TYR A 261 14.87 -12.09 -12.05
N SER A 262 14.45 -11.27 -11.08
CA SER A 262 15.07 -11.17 -9.75
C SER A 262 14.01 -11.27 -8.65
N ALA A 263 14.42 -11.54 -7.41
CA ALA A 263 13.50 -11.55 -6.28
C ALA A 263 12.83 -10.18 -6.03
N GLU A 264 13.47 -9.09 -6.46
CA GLU A 264 12.97 -7.71 -6.36
C GLU A 264 11.77 -7.43 -7.27
N ASP A 265 11.52 -8.26 -8.28
CA ASP A 265 10.36 -8.14 -9.18
C ASP A 265 9.04 -8.46 -8.47
N GLY A 266 9.08 -9.11 -7.32
CA GLY A 266 7.94 -9.35 -6.43
C GLY A 266 6.97 -10.45 -6.87
N VAL A 267 6.97 -10.87 -8.15
CA VAL A 267 6.09 -11.93 -8.65
C VAL A 267 6.93 -13.15 -9.06
N PRO A 268 6.76 -14.33 -8.43
CA PRO A 268 7.52 -15.54 -8.80
C PRO A 268 7.37 -15.92 -10.28
N LYS A 269 8.43 -16.46 -10.90
CA LYS A 269 8.43 -16.91 -12.31
C LYS A 269 7.30 -17.89 -12.65
N ALA A 270 6.88 -18.69 -11.67
CA ALA A 270 5.75 -19.60 -11.81
C ALA A 270 4.49 -18.91 -12.36
N TRP A 271 4.23 -17.68 -11.94
CA TRP A 271 3.09 -16.91 -12.46
C TRP A 271 3.29 -16.48 -13.92
N ALA A 272 4.52 -16.19 -14.34
CA ALA A 272 4.80 -15.90 -15.75
C ALA A 272 4.61 -17.15 -16.61
N TYR A 273 5.02 -18.33 -16.15
CA TYR A 273 4.73 -19.59 -16.83
C TYR A 273 3.22 -19.87 -16.89
N TYR A 274 2.48 -19.60 -15.82
CA TYR A 274 1.02 -19.70 -15.84
C TYR A 274 0.40 -18.81 -16.91
N ARG A 275 0.85 -17.54 -17.03
CA ARG A 275 0.35 -16.61 -18.06
C ARG A 275 0.73 -17.08 -19.48
N LEU A 276 1.92 -17.62 -19.68
CA LEU A 276 2.30 -18.25 -20.95
C LEU A 276 1.40 -19.45 -21.29
N ALA A 277 1.06 -20.27 -20.29
CA ALA A 277 0.11 -21.37 -20.50
C ALA A 277 -1.26 -20.86 -20.95
N GLN A 278 -1.78 -19.78 -20.33
CA GLN A 278 -3.04 -19.15 -20.76
C GLN A 278 -2.97 -18.65 -22.21
N ILE A 279 -1.89 -17.95 -22.59
CA ILE A 279 -1.69 -17.48 -23.98
C ILE A 279 -1.71 -18.64 -24.97
N GLN A 280 -1.02 -19.75 -24.68
CA GLN A 280 -1.02 -20.90 -25.56
C GLN A 280 -2.38 -21.62 -25.59
N THR A 281 -3.12 -21.59 -24.48
CA THR A 281 -4.51 -22.08 -24.41
C THR A 281 -5.42 -21.29 -25.35
N HIS A 282 -5.35 -19.96 -25.33
CA HIS A 282 -6.10 -19.10 -26.26
C HIS A 282 -5.80 -19.41 -27.73
N ARG A 283 -4.54 -19.75 -28.04
CA ARG A 283 -4.11 -20.16 -29.38
C ARG A 283 -4.42 -21.60 -29.72
N LYS A 284 -4.96 -22.38 -28.78
CA LYS A 284 -5.23 -23.82 -28.91
C LYS A 284 -3.96 -24.67 -29.11
N TYR A 285 -2.80 -24.18 -28.64
CA TYR A 285 -1.52 -24.90 -28.71
C TYR A 285 -1.33 -25.76 -27.46
N LYS A 286 -2.08 -26.87 -27.39
CA LYS A 286 -2.15 -27.76 -26.22
C LYS A 286 -0.79 -28.20 -25.70
N ALA A 287 0.13 -28.62 -26.58
CA ALA A 287 1.45 -29.11 -26.16
C ALA A 287 2.28 -28.00 -25.46
N GLN A 288 2.28 -26.77 -26.01
CA GLN A 288 2.98 -25.64 -25.41
C GLN A 288 2.31 -25.18 -24.10
N ALA A 289 0.97 -25.18 -24.09
CA ALA A 289 0.22 -24.85 -22.88
C ALA A 289 0.55 -25.82 -21.73
N LEU A 290 0.59 -27.14 -22.02
CA LEU A 290 0.98 -28.17 -21.06
C LEU A 290 2.42 -28.02 -20.57
N LYS A 291 3.35 -27.68 -21.49
CA LYS A 291 4.73 -27.40 -21.10
C LYS A 291 4.82 -26.28 -20.06
N TYR A 292 4.19 -25.14 -20.31
CA TYR A 292 4.27 -23.99 -19.42
C TYR A 292 3.53 -24.20 -18.10
N ILE A 293 2.32 -24.80 -18.11
CA ILE A 293 1.60 -25.06 -16.87
C ILE A 293 2.34 -26.07 -15.97
N ASN A 294 3.03 -27.05 -16.55
CA ASN A 294 3.86 -27.97 -15.79
C ASN A 294 5.04 -27.25 -15.12
N LEU A 295 5.70 -26.31 -15.80
CA LEU A 295 6.76 -25.48 -15.20
C LEU A 295 6.20 -24.66 -14.01
N ALA A 296 5.03 -24.05 -14.18
CA ALA A 296 4.38 -23.30 -13.09
C ALA A 296 4.09 -24.19 -11.86
N ILE A 297 3.55 -25.40 -12.08
CA ILE A 297 3.25 -26.36 -11.02
C ILE A 297 4.53 -26.88 -10.35
N THR A 298 5.60 -27.09 -11.10
CA THR A 298 6.88 -27.55 -10.54
C THR A 298 7.48 -26.51 -9.60
N GLU A 299 7.42 -25.20 -9.93
CA GLU A 299 7.93 -24.14 -9.06
C GLU A 299 7.03 -23.89 -7.83
N LEU A 300 5.69 -23.93 -8.02
CA LEU A 300 4.72 -23.66 -6.94
C LEU A 300 3.60 -24.74 -6.94
N PRO A 301 3.87 -25.94 -6.39
CA PRO A 301 2.95 -27.07 -6.47
C PRO A 301 1.67 -26.94 -5.63
N SER A 302 1.65 -26.04 -4.66
CA SER A 302 0.50 -25.79 -3.78
C SER A 302 -0.61 -24.96 -4.42
N ILE A 303 -0.34 -24.28 -5.55
CA ILE A 303 -1.29 -23.35 -6.17
C ILE A 303 -2.40 -24.14 -6.89
N LYS A 304 -3.61 -24.13 -6.31
CA LYS A 304 -4.79 -24.81 -6.86
C LYS A 304 -5.16 -24.30 -8.26
N LEU A 305 -4.99 -23.01 -8.52
CA LEU A 305 -5.30 -22.37 -9.79
C LEU A 305 -4.50 -22.99 -10.95
N PHE A 306 -3.21 -23.30 -10.74
CA PHE A 306 -2.38 -23.93 -11.78
C PHE A 306 -2.87 -25.34 -12.12
N LYS A 307 -3.30 -26.11 -11.10
CA LYS A 307 -3.87 -27.45 -11.30
C LYS A 307 -5.18 -27.39 -12.07
N LYS A 308 -6.05 -26.42 -11.75
CA LYS A 308 -7.30 -26.18 -12.46
C LYS A 308 -7.04 -25.87 -13.94
N GLN A 309 -6.14 -24.95 -14.23
CA GLN A 309 -5.76 -24.60 -15.60
C GLN A 309 -5.19 -25.81 -16.39
N LYS A 310 -4.42 -26.67 -15.72
CA LYS A 310 -3.93 -27.92 -16.37
C LYS A 310 -5.07 -28.84 -16.81
N VAL A 311 -6.11 -28.98 -15.98
CA VAL A 311 -7.30 -29.79 -16.35
C VAL A 311 -8.01 -29.18 -17.56
N GLU A 312 -8.18 -27.87 -17.61
CA GLU A 312 -8.76 -27.14 -18.75
C GLU A 312 -7.94 -27.33 -20.02
N ILE A 313 -6.61 -27.30 -19.94
CA ILE A 313 -5.72 -27.53 -21.09
C ILE A 313 -5.81 -28.98 -21.57
N LEU A 314 -5.95 -29.95 -20.67
CA LEU A 314 -6.09 -31.36 -21.05
C LEU A 314 -7.39 -31.62 -21.82
N ALA A 315 -8.44 -30.83 -21.58
CA ALA A 315 -9.72 -30.91 -22.26
C ALA A 315 -9.78 -30.22 -23.64
N LEU A 316 -8.72 -29.45 -24.03
CA LEU A 316 -8.57 -28.93 -25.41
C LEU A 316 -8.33 -30.06 -26.41
#